data_d09aa25f6b81dee953c450fdf79a6782
#
_entry.id   d09aa25f6b81dee953c450fdf79a6782
#
_cell.length_a   1.000
_cell.length_b   1.000
_cell.length_c   1.000
_cell.angle_alpha   90.00
_cell.angle_beta   90.00
_cell.angle_gamma   90.00
#
_symmetry.space_group_name_H-M   'P 1'
#
loop_
_entity.id
_entity.type
_entity.pdbx_description
1 polymer ?
#
loop_
_entity_poly.entity_id
_entity_poly.type
_entity_poly.pdbx_seq_one_letter_code
_entity_poly.pdbx_strand_id
1 'polypeptide(L)'
;SQPFLDVLFQLVAKRSSIMLKLNPVNDYLNPVFRKVFYEFIQKGYITVVNGDIPTSKYLCEHPSIDAIHLTGSNYTYENIVYGKELNDKERNLSTIPKVNKKPIFTELGNVTPIIIHPGKWSKSEIKFQARKIVTAKLNNSGFNCIAAQVIVLPKGWHSNEKLKYYIKHYLKKIGDTTSYYPGSIETLKQLQTNNNYEQINDDLCATPFMVSDLDNDNTFSKEEVWNSTLYFKEIEYTDYESCLLYTSDAADEEDSV
;
A
#
# COMPACT_ATOMS: atom_id res chain seq x y z
N SER A 1 12.14 -6.26 -3.03
CA SER A 1 12.14 -7.03 -4.32
C SER A 1 11.58 -6.20 -5.47
N GLN A 2 10.66 -5.27 -5.21
CA GLN A 2 9.98 -4.50 -6.25
C GLN A 2 10.96 -3.75 -7.19
N PRO A 3 11.91 -2.92 -6.70
CA PRO A 3 12.82 -2.20 -7.61
C PRO A 3 13.65 -3.11 -8.51
N PHE A 4 13.93 -4.34 -8.08
CA PHE A 4 14.64 -5.32 -8.90
C PHE A 4 13.78 -5.80 -10.08
N LEU A 5 12.51 -6.11 -9.83
CA LEU A 5 11.56 -6.55 -10.86
C LEU A 5 11.25 -5.42 -11.84
N ASP A 6 11.07 -4.21 -11.36
CA ASP A 6 10.82 -3.03 -12.18
C ASP A 6 11.97 -2.78 -13.15
N VAL A 7 13.21 -2.86 -12.65
CA VAL A 7 14.42 -2.73 -13.50
C VAL A 7 14.48 -3.82 -14.56
N LEU A 8 14.24 -5.08 -14.18
CA LEU A 8 14.24 -6.18 -15.16
C LEU A 8 13.15 -6.01 -16.22
N PHE A 9 11.95 -5.62 -15.82
CA PHE A 9 10.84 -5.37 -16.73
C PHE A 9 11.17 -4.27 -17.74
N GLN A 10 11.66 -3.12 -17.25
CA GLN A 10 12.03 -2.01 -18.12
C GLN A 10 13.20 -2.36 -19.04
N LEU A 11 14.21 -3.04 -18.51
CA LEU A 11 15.39 -3.43 -19.29
C LEU A 11 15.06 -4.46 -20.39
N VAL A 12 14.35 -5.53 -20.02
CA VAL A 12 14.16 -6.70 -20.90
C VAL A 12 12.89 -6.55 -21.74
N ALA A 13 11.75 -6.25 -21.12
CA ALA A 13 10.47 -6.19 -21.82
C ALA A 13 10.32 -4.88 -22.62
N LYS A 14 10.72 -3.76 -22.02
CA LYS A 14 10.63 -2.44 -22.65
C LYS A 14 11.89 -2.03 -23.42
N ARG A 15 13.01 -2.76 -23.26
CA ARG A 15 14.31 -2.48 -23.92
C ARG A 15 14.82 -1.05 -23.68
N SER A 16 14.62 -0.55 -22.48
CA SER A 16 14.99 0.81 -22.08
C SER A 16 16.30 0.80 -21.28
N SER A 17 17.12 1.83 -21.43
CA SER A 17 18.18 2.13 -20.46
C SER A 17 17.54 2.77 -19.21
N ILE A 18 18.12 2.53 -18.03
CA ILE A 18 17.47 2.79 -16.77
C ILE A 18 18.33 3.64 -15.86
N MET A 19 17.73 4.66 -15.29
CA MET A 19 18.23 5.33 -14.10
C MET A 19 17.37 4.95 -12.90
N LEU A 20 17.86 4.04 -12.07
CA LEU A 20 17.19 3.61 -10.84
C LEU A 20 17.53 4.55 -9.70
N LYS A 21 16.57 5.32 -9.24
CA LYS A 21 16.66 6.11 -8.01
C LYS A 21 15.98 5.36 -6.89
N LEU A 22 16.74 4.97 -5.87
CA LEU A 22 16.20 4.25 -4.73
C LEU A 22 15.38 5.19 -3.80
N ASN A 23 14.40 4.64 -3.11
CA ASN A 23 13.78 5.32 -1.99
C ASN A 23 14.82 5.45 -0.86
N PRO A 24 14.94 6.60 -0.16
CA PRO A 24 15.92 6.78 0.92
C PRO A 24 15.88 5.68 2.00
N VAL A 25 14.72 5.13 2.30
CA VAL A 25 14.56 3.98 3.21
C VAL A 25 15.31 2.73 2.73
N ASN A 26 15.53 2.62 1.42
CA ASN A 26 16.17 1.49 0.75
C ASN A 26 17.60 1.79 0.24
N ASP A 27 18.17 2.93 0.58
CA ASP A 27 19.49 3.35 0.10
C ASP A 27 20.60 2.36 0.47
N TYR A 28 20.45 1.62 1.56
CA TYR A 28 21.37 0.55 1.97
C TYR A 28 21.44 -0.61 0.96
N LEU A 29 20.47 -0.72 0.05
CA LEU A 29 20.47 -1.73 -1.03
C LEU A 29 21.31 -1.33 -2.24
N ASN A 30 21.77 -0.08 -2.35
CA ASN A 30 22.55 0.40 -3.51
C ASN A 30 23.77 -0.50 -3.82
N PRO A 31 24.61 -0.91 -2.85
CA PRO A 31 25.74 -1.80 -3.13
C PRO A 31 25.28 -3.17 -3.67
N VAL A 32 24.13 -3.67 -3.21
CA VAL A 32 23.55 -4.94 -3.68
C VAL A 32 23.12 -4.82 -5.14
N PHE A 33 22.37 -3.75 -5.48
CA PHE A 33 21.94 -3.49 -6.86
C PHE A 33 23.13 -3.32 -7.80
N ARG A 34 24.17 -2.58 -7.40
CA ARG A 34 25.41 -2.42 -8.18
C ARG A 34 26.11 -3.75 -8.44
N LYS A 35 26.11 -4.67 -7.47
CA LYS A 35 26.72 -5.99 -7.63
C LYS A 35 25.88 -6.88 -8.56
N VAL A 36 24.56 -6.90 -8.37
CA VAL A 36 23.65 -7.74 -9.17
C VAL A 36 23.59 -7.30 -10.61
N PHE A 37 23.56 -5.99 -10.86
CA PHE A 37 23.49 -5.42 -12.22
C PHE A 37 24.84 -4.99 -12.78
N TYR A 38 25.95 -5.51 -12.25
CA TYR A 38 27.30 -5.07 -12.58
C TYR A 38 27.55 -4.99 -14.09
N GLU A 39 27.29 -6.04 -14.84
CA GLU A 39 27.52 -6.09 -16.29
C GLU A 39 26.67 -5.06 -17.07
N PHE A 40 25.44 -4.83 -16.65
CA PHE A 40 24.57 -3.83 -17.27
C PHE A 40 25.01 -2.40 -16.95
N ILE A 41 25.55 -2.19 -15.76
CA ILE A 41 26.09 -0.90 -15.35
C ILE A 41 27.37 -0.59 -16.13
N GLN A 42 28.27 -1.57 -16.27
CA GLN A 42 29.51 -1.38 -17.05
C GLN A 42 29.23 -1.04 -18.52
N LYS A 43 28.13 -1.57 -19.07
CA LYS A 43 27.68 -1.27 -20.44
C LYS A 43 26.83 0.00 -20.57
N GLY A 44 26.58 0.71 -19.48
CA GLY A 44 25.78 1.93 -19.46
C GLY A 44 24.28 1.76 -19.60
N TYR A 45 23.76 0.53 -19.47
CA TYR A 45 22.31 0.29 -19.54
C TYR A 45 21.57 0.60 -18.25
N ILE A 46 22.27 0.55 -17.12
CA ILE A 46 21.70 0.82 -15.79
C ILE A 46 22.60 1.79 -15.05
N THR A 47 21.99 2.80 -14.43
CA THR A 47 22.63 3.68 -13.44
C THR A 47 21.82 3.59 -12.14
N VAL A 48 22.49 3.37 -11.01
CA VAL A 48 21.86 3.35 -9.68
C VAL A 48 22.30 4.58 -8.91
N VAL A 49 21.33 5.37 -8.46
CA VAL A 49 21.54 6.60 -7.71
C VAL A 49 20.76 6.60 -6.40
N ASN A 50 21.34 7.21 -5.37
CA ASN A 50 20.64 7.58 -4.16
C ASN A 50 20.21 9.04 -4.28
N GLY A 51 19.27 9.47 -3.46
CA GLY A 51 18.87 10.86 -3.41
C GLY A 51 17.51 11.05 -2.75
N ASP A 52 17.25 12.28 -2.44
CA ASP A 52 16.06 12.81 -1.77
C ASP A 52 14.99 13.29 -2.77
N ILE A 53 14.01 14.05 -2.27
CA ILE A 53 12.94 14.64 -3.07
C ILE A 53 13.48 15.61 -4.15
N PRO A 54 14.42 16.56 -3.85
CA PRO A 54 15.04 17.39 -4.87
C PRO A 54 15.69 16.60 -6.00
N THR A 55 16.43 15.54 -5.69
CA THR A 55 17.04 14.65 -6.69
C THR A 55 15.97 13.97 -7.55
N SER A 56 14.89 13.49 -6.95
CA SER A 56 13.76 12.88 -7.68
C SER A 56 13.14 13.88 -8.65
N LYS A 57 12.86 15.10 -8.18
CA LYS A 57 12.29 16.17 -8.99
C LYS A 57 13.18 16.49 -10.19
N TYR A 58 14.48 16.69 -9.96
CA TYR A 58 15.46 16.94 -11.02
C TYR A 58 15.44 15.84 -12.10
N LEU A 59 15.45 14.58 -11.69
CA LEU A 59 15.41 13.45 -12.62
C LEU A 59 14.10 13.41 -13.41
N CYS A 60 12.96 13.57 -12.76
CA CYS A 60 11.65 13.56 -13.42
C CYS A 60 11.52 14.69 -14.46
N GLU A 61 12.13 15.84 -14.22
CA GLU A 61 12.10 17.00 -15.11
C GLU A 61 13.20 16.98 -16.19
N HIS A 62 14.26 16.19 -16.01
CA HIS A 62 15.44 16.21 -16.86
C HIS A 62 15.11 15.81 -18.31
N PRO A 63 15.55 16.58 -19.33
CA PRO A 63 15.19 16.35 -20.74
C PRO A 63 15.68 15.00 -21.31
N SER A 64 16.73 14.42 -20.75
CA SER A 64 17.24 13.09 -21.16
C SER A 64 16.47 11.92 -20.55
N ILE A 65 15.43 12.16 -19.76
CA ILE A 65 14.53 11.13 -19.26
C ILE A 65 13.26 11.15 -20.12
N ASP A 66 13.02 10.09 -20.87
CA ASP A 66 11.90 9.99 -21.81
C ASP A 66 10.60 9.54 -21.14
N ALA A 67 10.70 8.67 -20.12
CA ALA A 67 9.56 8.12 -19.40
C ALA A 67 9.90 7.88 -17.93
N ILE A 68 8.88 7.79 -17.10
CA ILE A 68 9.00 7.57 -15.65
C ILE A 68 8.27 6.27 -15.31
N HIS A 69 8.90 5.41 -14.51
CA HIS A 69 8.25 4.31 -13.81
C HIS A 69 8.27 4.62 -12.31
N LEU A 70 7.09 4.71 -11.70
CA LEU A 70 6.93 5.06 -10.31
C LEU A 70 6.27 3.92 -9.53
N THR A 71 6.97 3.36 -8.55
CA THR A 71 6.38 2.56 -7.49
C THR A 71 6.36 3.42 -6.23
N GLY A 72 5.18 3.79 -5.75
CA GLY A 72 5.06 4.74 -4.63
C GLY A 72 3.63 5.12 -4.26
N SER A 73 3.46 6.21 -3.53
CA SER A 73 2.16 6.71 -3.11
C SER A 73 1.48 7.58 -4.17
N ASN A 74 0.15 7.70 -4.07
CA ASN A 74 -0.64 8.63 -4.87
C ASN A 74 -0.13 10.08 -4.74
N TYR A 75 0.26 10.48 -3.54
CA TYR A 75 0.85 11.80 -3.28
C TYR A 75 2.14 12.04 -4.08
N THR A 76 3.00 11.03 -4.17
CA THR A 76 4.21 11.12 -4.99
C THR A 76 3.88 11.26 -6.47
N TYR A 77 2.90 10.49 -6.96
CA TYR A 77 2.40 10.60 -8.33
C TYR A 77 1.85 12.00 -8.61
N GLU A 78 0.97 12.49 -7.76
CA GLU A 78 0.35 13.82 -7.90
C GLU A 78 1.40 14.94 -7.94
N ASN A 79 2.40 14.88 -7.05
CA ASN A 79 3.50 15.84 -7.04
C ASN A 79 4.35 15.79 -8.32
N ILE A 80 4.59 14.61 -8.89
CA ILE A 80 5.34 14.47 -10.14
C ILE A 80 4.53 15.00 -11.33
N VAL A 81 3.25 14.65 -11.41
CA VAL A 81 2.40 14.94 -12.57
C VAL A 81 1.82 16.34 -12.53
N TYR A 82 1.32 16.76 -11.37
CA TYR A 82 0.60 18.03 -11.20
C TYR A 82 1.38 19.09 -10.45
N GLY A 83 2.54 18.74 -9.88
CA GLY A 83 3.37 19.66 -9.08
C GLY A 83 2.84 19.95 -7.69
N LYS A 84 1.75 19.28 -7.28
CA LYS A 84 1.08 19.46 -5.98
C LYS A 84 0.26 18.24 -5.62
N GLU A 85 -0.06 18.08 -4.35
CA GLU A 85 -1.09 17.17 -3.89
C GLU A 85 -2.48 17.69 -4.28
N LEU A 86 -3.36 16.77 -4.68
CA LEU A 86 -4.73 17.10 -5.07
C LEU A 86 -5.68 16.89 -3.89
N ASN A 87 -6.66 17.77 -3.74
CA ASN A 87 -7.80 17.53 -2.85
C ASN A 87 -8.86 16.66 -3.53
N ASP A 88 -9.83 16.13 -2.76
CA ASP A 88 -10.87 15.23 -3.27
C ASP A 88 -11.69 15.81 -4.43
N LYS A 89 -11.92 17.14 -4.43
CA LYS A 89 -12.64 17.80 -5.52
C LYS A 89 -11.80 17.82 -6.79
N GLU A 90 -10.49 18.06 -6.66
CA GLU A 90 -9.57 18.09 -7.79
C GLU A 90 -9.37 16.69 -8.36
N ARG A 91 -9.26 15.64 -7.53
CA ARG A 91 -9.17 14.24 -8.02
C ARG A 91 -10.35 13.83 -8.89
N ASN A 92 -11.52 14.38 -8.62
CA ASN A 92 -12.73 14.12 -9.39
C ASN A 92 -12.87 14.98 -10.67
N LEU A 93 -11.92 15.87 -10.97
CA LEU A 93 -11.93 16.66 -12.18
C LEU A 93 -11.26 15.91 -13.33
N SER A 94 -11.99 15.73 -14.44
CA SER A 94 -11.47 15.08 -15.66
C SER A 94 -10.33 15.84 -16.36
N THR A 95 -10.04 17.08 -15.95
CA THR A 95 -9.09 17.96 -16.64
C THR A 95 -8.26 18.78 -15.67
N ILE A 96 -7.25 18.16 -15.04
CA ILE A 96 -6.24 18.91 -14.31
C ILE A 96 -5.02 19.07 -15.22
N PRO A 97 -4.49 20.31 -15.41
CA PRO A 97 -3.30 20.52 -16.22
C PRO A 97 -2.09 19.78 -15.63
N LYS A 98 -1.47 18.91 -16.44
CA LYS A 98 -0.25 18.22 -16.06
C LYS A 98 0.96 19.14 -16.25
N VAL A 99 1.77 19.32 -15.21
CA VAL A 99 3.07 20.02 -15.29
C VAL A 99 4.12 19.11 -15.94
N ASN A 100 4.12 17.84 -15.59
CA ASN A 100 4.96 16.83 -16.24
C ASN A 100 4.12 16.06 -17.27
N LYS A 101 4.53 16.14 -18.55
CA LYS A 101 3.82 15.52 -19.67
C LYS A 101 4.50 14.26 -20.19
N LYS A 102 5.56 13.79 -19.53
CA LYS A 102 6.25 12.55 -19.90
C LYS A 102 5.32 11.35 -19.67
N PRO A 103 5.44 10.28 -20.47
CA PRO A 103 4.80 9.02 -20.14
C PRO A 103 5.21 8.58 -18.74
N ILE A 104 4.21 8.24 -17.93
CA ILE A 104 4.44 7.74 -16.56
C ILE A 104 3.65 6.45 -16.37
N PHE A 105 4.36 5.42 -15.94
CA PHE A 105 3.81 4.13 -15.54
C PHE A 105 3.85 4.06 -14.03
N THR A 106 2.76 3.63 -13.40
CA THR A 106 2.65 3.69 -11.93
C THR A 106 2.21 2.37 -11.34
N GLU A 107 2.79 2.05 -10.18
CA GLU A 107 2.31 1.07 -9.22
C GLU A 107 2.09 1.80 -7.90
N LEU A 108 0.85 2.13 -7.62
CA LEU A 108 0.47 2.96 -6.48
C LEU A 108 -0.04 2.12 -5.30
N GLY A 109 -0.36 2.79 -4.20
CA GLY A 109 -0.90 2.17 -3.01
C GLY A 109 -2.35 1.70 -3.15
N ASN A 110 -2.77 0.82 -2.25
CA ASN A 110 -4.08 0.20 -2.27
C ASN A 110 -4.63 0.00 -0.85
N VAL A 111 -5.93 0.10 -0.68
CA VAL A 111 -6.63 -0.22 0.57
C VAL A 111 -6.72 -1.74 0.80
N THR A 112 -6.68 -2.53 -0.24
CA THR A 112 -6.72 -4.00 -0.22
C THR A 112 -7.77 -4.56 0.75
N PRO A 113 -9.08 -4.44 0.45
CA PRO A 113 -10.13 -4.94 1.32
C PRO A 113 -10.17 -6.47 1.29
N ILE A 114 -10.44 -7.08 2.45
CA ILE A 114 -10.81 -8.48 2.56
C ILE A 114 -12.30 -8.54 2.91
N ILE A 115 -13.09 -9.08 2.00
CA ILE A 115 -14.54 -9.21 2.16
C ILE A 115 -14.85 -10.61 2.72
N ILE A 116 -15.48 -10.67 3.86
CA ILE A 116 -15.86 -11.92 4.53
C ILE A 116 -17.25 -12.33 4.10
N HIS A 117 -17.34 -13.38 3.29
CA HIS A 117 -18.64 -13.97 2.94
C HIS A 117 -19.20 -14.79 4.11
N PRO A 118 -20.43 -14.50 4.58
CA PRO A 118 -21.04 -15.24 5.69
C PRO A 118 -21.34 -16.71 5.30
N GLY A 119 -21.19 -17.61 6.26
CA GLY A 119 -21.47 -19.01 6.06
C GLY A 119 -21.33 -19.80 7.37
N LYS A 120 -21.52 -21.10 7.29
CA LYS A 120 -21.31 -22.03 8.42
C LYS A 120 -19.83 -22.40 8.48
N TRP A 121 -19.01 -21.52 9.04
CA TRP A 121 -17.59 -21.79 9.21
C TRP A 121 -17.34 -22.61 10.48
N SER A 122 -16.61 -23.68 10.34
CA SER A 122 -16.08 -24.45 11.47
C SER A 122 -15.02 -23.63 12.25
N LYS A 123 -14.73 -24.05 13.47
CA LYS A 123 -13.68 -23.42 14.28
C LYS A 123 -12.29 -23.47 13.59
N SER A 124 -12.01 -24.53 12.84
CA SER A 124 -10.75 -24.69 12.09
C SER A 124 -10.66 -23.71 10.92
N GLU A 125 -11.74 -23.51 10.18
CA GLU A 125 -11.82 -22.54 9.09
C GLU A 125 -11.66 -21.11 9.60
N ILE A 126 -12.37 -20.73 10.66
CA ILE A 126 -12.21 -19.40 11.29
C ILE A 126 -10.75 -19.15 11.69
N LYS A 127 -10.10 -20.12 12.33
CA LYS A 127 -8.69 -20.01 12.69
C LYS A 127 -7.77 -19.89 11.47
N PHE A 128 -8.06 -20.65 10.42
CA PHE A 128 -7.29 -20.60 9.18
C PHE A 128 -7.41 -19.24 8.52
N GLN A 129 -8.62 -18.72 8.36
CA GLN A 129 -8.85 -17.40 7.76
C GLN A 129 -8.26 -16.28 8.61
N ALA A 130 -8.39 -16.32 9.93
CA ALA A 130 -7.77 -15.37 10.82
C ALA A 130 -6.24 -15.30 10.64
N ARG A 131 -5.57 -16.47 10.49
CA ARG A 131 -4.13 -16.50 10.20
C ARG A 131 -3.80 -15.91 8.84
N LYS A 132 -4.62 -16.19 7.81
CA LYS A 132 -4.45 -15.62 6.47
C LYS A 132 -4.54 -14.10 6.50
N ILE A 133 -5.56 -13.54 7.16
CA ILE A 133 -5.75 -12.10 7.32
C ILE A 133 -4.53 -11.46 8.00
N VAL A 134 -4.09 -12.03 9.12
CA VAL A 134 -2.93 -11.51 9.86
C VAL A 134 -1.65 -11.59 9.01
N THR A 135 -1.44 -12.68 8.28
CA THR A 135 -0.29 -12.81 7.38
C THR A 135 -0.36 -11.80 6.23
N ALA A 136 -1.54 -11.60 5.63
CA ALA A 136 -1.75 -10.63 4.55
C ALA A 136 -1.49 -9.19 5.01
N LYS A 137 -1.74 -8.88 6.29
CA LYS A 137 -1.44 -7.57 6.87
C LYS A 137 0.02 -7.42 7.28
N LEU A 138 0.55 -8.37 8.05
CA LEU A 138 1.83 -8.19 8.76
C LEU A 138 3.05 -8.62 7.94
N ASN A 139 2.86 -9.08 6.70
CA ASN A 139 4.01 -9.27 5.81
C ASN A 139 4.76 -7.92 5.68
N ASN A 140 6.06 -7.95 5.98
CA ASN A 140 6.90 -6.75 6.04
C ASN A 140 6.33 -5.65 6.97
N SER A 141 5.82 -6.03 8.15
CA SER A 141 5.23 -5.12 9.14
C SER A 141 4.05 -4.27 8.61
N GLY A 142 3.40 -4.69 7.55
CA GLY A 142 2.33 -3.93 6.90
C GLY A 142 2.81 -2.91 5.85
N PHE A 143 4.11 -2.80 5.62
CA PHE A 143 4.68 -1.93 4.57
C PHE A 143 4.72 -2.65 3.23
N ASN A 144 3.56 -2.85 2.65
CA ASN A 144 3.38 -3.52 1.37
C ASN A 144 2.12 -2.96 0.69
N CYS A 145 2.23 -2.60 -0.59
CA CYS A 145 1.14 -2.03 -1.40
C CYS A 145 -0.11 -2.93 -1.50
N ILE A 146 0.01 -4.23 -1.24
CA ILE A 146 -1.10 -5.19 -1.18
C ILE A 146 -1.38 -5.69 0.26
N ALA A 147 -0.85 -5.02 1.29
CA ALA A 147 -1.15 -5.38 2.67
C ALA A 147 -2.64 -5.16 2.96
N ALA A 148 -3.32 -6.20 3.44
CA ALA A 148 -4.74 -6.09 3.81
C ALA A 148 -4.94 -4.94 4.82
N GLN A 149 -5.85 -4.03 4.52
CA GLN A 149 -6.11 -2.88 5.38
C GLN A 149 -7.51 -2.93 5.99
N VAL A 150 -8.54 -3.12 5.18
CA VAL A 150 -9.93 -3.12 5.65
C VAL A 150 -10.50 -4.54 5.59
N ILE A 151 -11.05 -4.99 6.71
CA ILE A 151 -11.79 -6.25 6.81
C ILE A 151 -13.27 -5.92 6.83
N VAL A 152 -13.96 -6.25 5.75
CA VAL A 152 -15.40 -6.03 5.60
C VAL A 152 -16.14 -7.26 6.15
N LEU A 153 -16.92 -7.05 7.18
CA LEU A 153 -17.68 -8.09 7.88
C LEU A 153 -19.18 -7.95 7.60
N PRO A 154 -19.91 -9.06 7.41
CA PRO A 154 -21.36 -9.02 7.32
C PRO A 154 -21.96 -8.73 8.69
N LYS A 155 -22.81 -7.70 8.77
CA LYS A 155 -23.47 -7.32 10.00
C LYS A 155 -24.37 -8.47 10.52
N GLY A 156 -24.28 -8.75 11.82
CA GLY A 156 -25.05 -9.81 12.45
C GLY A 156 -24.59 -11.24 12.14
N TRP A 157 -23.49 -11.45 11.42
CA TRP A 157 -22.97 -12.80 11.24
C TRP A 157 -22.43 -13.36 12.57
N HIS A 158 -22.95 -14.51 12.97
CA HIS A 158 -22.69 -15.15 14.27
C HIS A 158 -21.21 -15.45 14.55
N SER A 159 -20.34 -15.39 13.54
CA SER A 159 -18.91 -15.69 13.69
C SER A 159 -18.01 -14.44 13.66
N ASN A 160 -18.54 -13.23 13.53
CA ASN A 160 -17.76 -11.99 13.52
C ASN A 160 -16.84 -11.87 14.73
N GLU A 161 -17.40 -11.96 15.93
CA GLU A 161 -16.63 -11.82 17.17
C GLU A 161 -15.58 -12.93 17.34
N LYS A 162 -15.91 -14.13 16.89
CA LYS A 162 -14.96 -15.25 16.93
C LYS A 162 -13.81 -15.08 15.94
N LEU A 163 -14.08 -14.52 14.76
CA LEU A 163 -13.05 -14.18 13.78
C LEU A 163 -12.14 -13.06 14.31
N LYS A 164 -12.71 -11.96 14.82
CA LYS A 164 -11.96 -10.86 15.47
C LYS A 164 -11.10 -11.39 16.63
N TYR A 165 -11.64 -12.25 17.47
CA TYR A 165 -10.90 -12.89 18.57
C TYR A 165 -9.66 -13.66 18.07
N TYR A 166 -9.79 -14.50 17.03
CA TYR A 166 -8.64 -15.23 16.50
C TYR A 166 -7.65 -14.35 15.74
N ILE A 167 -8.10 -13.29 15.06
CA ILE A 167 -7.23 -12.29 14.47
C ILE A 167 -6.36 -11.67 15.57
N LYS A 168 -6.97 -11.16 16.64
CA LYS A 168 -6.26 -10.62 17.81
C LYS A 168 -5.30 -11.63 18.44
N HIS A 169 -5.74 -12.88 18.61
CA HIS A 169 -4.90 -13.95 19.12
C HIS A 169 -3.64 -14.17 18.27
N TYR A 170 -3.77 -14.17 16.95
CA TYR A 170 -2.61 -14.36 16.07
C TYR A 170 -1.74 -13.11 15.95
N LEU A 171 -2.30 -11.91 16.01
CA LEU A 171 -1.52 -10.68 16.13
C LEU A 171 -0.63 -10.71 17.37
N LYS A 172 -1.19 -11.05 18.55
CA LYS A 172 -0.42 -11.23 19.78
C LYS A 172 0.66 -12.32 19.68
N LYS A 173 0.38 -13.41 18.97
CA LYS A 173 1.32 -14.52 18.80
C LYS A 173 2.50 -14.18 17.88
N ILE A 174 2.28 -13.35 16.86
CA ILE A 174 3.36 -12.87 16.00
C ILE A 174 4.27 -11.93 16.78
N GLY A 175 3.70 -11.17 17.72
CA GLY A 175 4.44 -10.23 18.54
C GLY A 175 4.66 -8.88 17.84
N ASP A 176 5.76 -8.26 18.20
CA ASP A 176 6.07 -6.90 17.77
C ASP A 176 6.43 -6.81 16.30
N THR A 177 6.00 -5.73 15.68
CA THR A 177 6.34 -5.34 14.30
C THR A 177 7.07 -4.01 14.33
N THR A 178 8.07 -3.82 13.51
CA THR A 178 8.85 -2.58 13.53
C THR A 178 8.26 -1.54 12.60
N SER A 179 7.87 -0.39 13.14
CA SER A 179 7.42 0.79 12.37
C SER A 179 8.64 1.56 11.85
N TYR A 180 9.35 0.99 10.87
CA TYR A 180 10.59 1.54 10.34
C TYR A 180 10.39 2.59 9.24
N TYR A 181 9.17 2.73 8.70
CA TYR A 181 8.90 3.66 7.61
C TYR A 181 8.62 5.07 8.15
N PRO A 182 9.18 6.13 7.54
CA PRO A 182 8.92 7.50 7.97
C PRO A 182 7.42 7.83 7.98
N GLY A 183 6.95 8.51 9.01
CA GLY A 183 5.54 8.90 9.18
C GLY A 183 4.63 7.80 9.78
N SER A 184 5.07 6.54 9.82
CA SER A 184 4.22 5.43 10.30
C SER A 184 3.86 5.54 11.78
N ILE A 185 4.79 6.01 12.62
CA ILE A 185 4.55 6.20 14.06
C ILE A 185 3.58 7.36 14.29
N GLU A 186 3.71 8.43 13.52
CA GLU A 186 2.81 9.59 13.56
C GLU A 186 1.38 9.17 13.21
N THR A 187 1.21 8.36 12.18
CA THR A 187 -0.09 7.79 11.80
C THR A 187 -0.66 6.92 12.92
N LEU A 188 0.17 6.07 13.55
CA LEU A 188 -0.27 5.24 14.69
C LEU A 188 -0.70 6.11 15.88
N LYS A 189 0.00 7.21 16.17
CA LYS A 189 -0.40 8.16 17.22
C LYS A 189 -1.73 8.84 16.94
N GLN A 190 -2.00 9.16 15.67
CA GLN A 190 -3.31 9.73 15.27
C GLN A 190 -4.46 8.75 15.52
N LEU A 191 -4.23 7.44 15.39
CA LEU A 191 -5.24 6.42 15.70
C LEU A 191 -5.62 6.41 17.18
N GLN A 192 -4.72 6.77 18.08
CA GLN A 192 -5.00 6.83 19.53
C GLN A 192 -6.01 7.94 19.90
N THR A 193 -6.23 8.91 19.02
CA THR A 193 -7.28 9.92 19.19
C THR A 193 -8.67 9.38 18.81
N ASN A 194 -8.73 8.22 18.21
CA ASN A 194 -9.96 7.57 17.77
C ASN A 194 -10.47 6.60 18.86
N ASN A 195 -11.72 6.72 19.28
CA ASN A 195 -12.26 6.00 20.46
C ASN A 195 -12.43 4.50 20.27
N ASN A 196 -12.30 3.96 19.06
CA ASN A 196 -12.58 2.57 18.71
C ASN A 196 -11.32 1.78 18.30
N TYR A 197 -10.14 2.16 18.79
CA TYR A 197 -8.92 1.41 18.52
C TYR A 197 -8.57 0.43 19.65
N GLU A 198 -7.90 -0.64 19.30
CA GLU A 198 -7.27 -1.56 20.22
C GLU A 198 -5.80 -1.75 19.83
N GLN A 199 -4.90 -1.37 20.73
CA GLN A 199 -3.47 -1.64 20.63
C GLN A 199 -3.20 -3.06 21.14
N ILE A 200 -2.45 -3.86 20.37
CA ILE A 200 -2.26 -5.28 20.70
C ILE A 200 -1.16 -5.49 21.76
N ASN A 201 -0.09 -4.70 21.70
CA ASN A 201 1.01 -4.70 22.66
C ASN A 201 1.25 -3.28 23.20
N ASP A 202 2.12 -3.13 24.20
CA ASP A 202 2.33 -1.84 24.87
C ASP A 202 3.29 -0.90 24.10
N ASP A 203 4.19 -1.43 23.27
CA ASP A 203 5.13 -0.63 22.48
C ASP A 203 4.48 -0.09 21.20
N LEU A 204 4.23 1.22 21.15
CA LEU A 204 3.65 1.90 20.00
C LEU A 204 4.47 1.72 18.70
N CYS A 205 5.79 1.60 18.81
CA CYS A 205 6.66 1.49 17.63
C CYS A 205 6.67 0.09 17.02
N ALA A 206 6.18 -0.90 17.77
CA ALA A 206 6.28 -2.30 17.41
C ALA A 206 4.95 -3.06 17.40
N THR A 207 3.84 -2.41 17.77
CA THR A 207 2.55 -3.07 17.95
C THR A 207 1.65 -2.97 16.72
N PRO A 208 0.97 -4.04 16.32
CA PRO A 208 -0.18 -3.92 15.44
C PRO A 208 -1.40 -3.34 16.19
N PHE A 209 -2.28 -2.67 15.44
CA PHE A 209 -3.51 -2.09 15.91
C PHE A 209 -4.72 -2.75 15.26
N MET A 210 -5.83 -2.76 15.97
CA MET A 210 -7.16 -3.09 15.44
C MET A 210 -8.09 -1.89 15.66
N VAL A 211 -8.73 -1.42 14.60
CA VAL A 211 -9.73 -0.36 14.65
C VAL A 211 -11.07 -0.96 14.27
N SER A 212 -12.04 -0.93 15.18
CA SER A 212 -13.40 -1.41 14.93
C SER A 212 -14.30 -0.26 14.47
N ASP A 213 -15.41 -0.62 13.82
CA ASP A 213 -16.50 0.29 13.44
C ASP A 213 -16.02 1.49 12.59
N LEU A 214 -15.23 1.18 11.55
CA LEU A 214 -14.75 2.18 10.62
C LEU A 214 -15.92 2.90 9.94
N ASP A 215 -15.97 4.22 10.10
CA ASP A 215 -16.97 5.07 9.45
C ASP A 215 -16.73 5.15 7.94
N ASN A 216 -17.80 5.33 7.15
CA ASN A 216 -17.74 5.46 5.69
C ASN A 216 -16.91 6.68 5.24
N ASP A 217 -16.91 7.74 6.02
CA ASP A 217 -16.20 8.98 5.71
C ASP A 217 -14.77 9.02 6.28
N ASN A 218 -14.35 7.94 6.93
CA ASN A 218 -13.00 7.87 7.48
C ASN A 218 -11.97 7.73 6.36
N THR A 219 -10.96 8.58 6.36
CA THR A 219 -9.84 8.59 5.41
C THR A 219 -9.18 7.20 5.27
N PHE A 220 -9.09 6.45 6.37
CA PHE A 220 -8.49 5.10 6.37
C PHE A 220 -9.32 4.03 5.63
N SER A 221 -10.54 4.34 5.21
CA SER A 221 -11.33 3.47 4.33
C SER A 221 -11.08 3.74 2.85
N LYS A 222 -10.47 4.88 2.52
CA LYS A 222 -10.31 5.39 1.15
C LYS A 222 -8.85 5.51 0.71
N GLU A 223 -7.92 5.66 1.67
CA GLU A 223 -6.51 5.87 1.40
C GLU A 223 -5.66 4.77 2.02
N GLU A 224 -4.54 4.47 1.38
CA GLU A 224 -3.55 3.53 1.90
C GLU A 224 -2.99 4.02 3.24
N VAL A 225 -2.98 3.13 4.24
CA VAL A 225 -2.33 3.36 5.52
C VAL A 225 -1.07 2.50 5.61
N TRP A 226 0.07 3.15 5.56
CA TRP A 226 1.38 2.50 5.53
C TRP A 226 1.85 2.14 6.95
N ASN A 227 1.17 1.17 7.57
CA ASN A 227 1.45 0.67 8.91
C ASN A 227 0.82 -0.71 9.18
N SER A 228 0.94 -1.22 10.41
CA SER A 228 0.46 -2.54 10.84
C SER A 228 -1.02 -2.59 11.28
N THR A 229 -1.83 -1.57 11.02
CA THR A 229 -3.22 -1.50 11.50
C THR A 229 -4.18 -2.26 10.60
N LEU A 230 -5.10 -3.03 11.21
CA LEU A 230 -6.27 -3.63 10.57
C LEU A 230 -7.53 -2.83 10.96
N TYR A 231 -8.33 -2.47 9.98
CA TYR A 231 -9.59 -1.76 10.14
C TYR A 231 -10.75 -2.71 9.88
N PHE A 232 -11.76 -2.69 10.75
CA PHE A 232 -12.95 -3.52 10.62
C PHE A 232 -14.16 -2.65 10.31
N LYS A 233 -14.93 -3.07 9.31
CA LYS A 233 -16.16 -2.42 8.92
C LYS A 233 -17.26 -3.46 8.79
N GLU A 234 -18.39 -3.24 9.48
CA GLU A 234 -19.58 -4.06 9.32
C GLU A 234 -20.55 -3.41 8.34
N ILE A 235 -21.03 -4.19 7.38
CA ILE A 235 -22.01 -3.74 6.38
C ILE A 235 -23.21 -4.70 6.35
N GLU A 236 -24.37 -4.18 5.94
CA GLU A 236 -25.55 -5.02 5.72
C GLU A 236 -25.29 -6.02 4.57
N TYR A 237 -25.85 -7.21 4.67
CA TYR A 237 -25.60 -8.26 3.66
C TYR A 237 -26.10 -7.86 2.26
N THR A 238 -27.18 -7.09 2.18
CA THR A 238 -27.72 -6.56 0.93
C THR A 238 -26.76 -5.64 0.18
N ASP A 239 -25.79 -5.06 0.90
CA ASP A 239 -24.82 -4.11 0.31
C ASP A 239 -23.57 -4.82 -0.21
N TYR A 240 -23.48 -6.15 -0.04
CA TYR A 240 -22.30 -6.92 -0.47
C TYR A 240 -22.12 -6.93 -1.98
N GLU A 241 -23.22 -7.09 -2.74
CA GLU A 241 -23.17 -7.05 -4.21
C GLU A 241 -22.70 -5.68 -4.69
N SER A 242 -23.20 -4.60 -4.10
CA SER A 242 -22.76 -3.24 -4.39
C SER A 242 -21.29 -3.02 -4.04
N CYS A 243 -20.83 -3.60 -2.93
CA CYS A 243 -19.43 -3.50 -2.51
C CYS A 243 -18.49 -4.28 -3.45
N LEU A 244 -18.90 -5.44 -3.94
CA LEU A 244 -18.15 -6.25 -4.91
C LEU A 244 -18.07 -5.58 -6.29
N LEU A 245 -19.16 -4.99 -6.75
CA LEU A 245 -19.21 -4.25 -8.02
C LEU A 245 -18.30 -3.02 -7.97
N TYR A 246 -18.27 -2.28 -6.86
CA TYR A 246 -17.44 -1.08 -6.73
C TYR A 246 -15.94 -1.38 -6.71
N THR A 247 -15.54 -2.56 -6.23
CA THR A 247 -14.13 -2.96 -6.21
C THR A 247 -13.66 -3.59 -7.53
N SER A 248 -14.58 -4.13 -8.35
CA SER A 248 -14.25 -4.70 -9.66
C SER A 248 -14.15 -3.63 -10.74
N ASP A 249 -14.99 -2.62 -10.75
CA ASP A 249 -14.96 -1.52 -11.74
C ASP A 249 -13.66 -0.71 -11.67
N ALA A 250 -13.06 -0.56 -10.49
CA ALA A 250 -11.79 0.15 -10.36
C ALA A 250 -10.59 -0.61 -10.97
N ALA A 251 -10.72 -1.93 -11.16
CA ALA A 251 -9.67 -2.76 -11.78
C ALA A 251 -9.80 -2.80 -13.32
N ASP A 252 -10.99 -2.61 -13.87
CA ASP A 252 -11.26 -2.69 -15.31
C ASP A 252 -10.98 -1.37 -16.07
N GLU A 253 -10.88 -0.24 -15.40
CA GLU A 253 -10.59 1.04 -16.03
C GLU A 253 -9.12 1.27 -16.42
N GLU A 254 -8.18 0.45 -15.92
CA GLU A 254 -6.76 0.57 -16.28
C GLU A 254 -6.35 -0.14 -17.58
N ASP A 255 -7.17 -1.03 -18.13
CA ASP A 255 -6.87 -1.77 -19.36
C ASP A 255 -7.35 -1.10 -20.68
N SER A 256 -7.85 0.14 -20.62
CA SER A 256 -8.35 0.86 -21.79
C SER A 256 -7.52 2.08 -22.16
N VAL A 257 -6.19 1.91 -22.34
CA VAL A 257 -5.34 2.88 -23.07
C VAL A 257 -4.28 2.16 -23.90
#